data_f0ebf98b1ed3533293567748be61e969
#
_entry.id   f0ebf98b1ed3533293567748be61e969
#
_cell.length_a   1.000
_cell.length_b   1.000
_cell.length_c   1.000
_cell.angle_alpha   90.00
_cell.angle_beta   90.00
_cell.angle_gamma   90.00
#
_symmetry.space_group_name_H-M   'P 1'
#
loop_
_entity.id
_entity.type
_entity.pdbx_description
1 polymer ?
#
loop_
_entity_poly.entity_id
_entity_poly.type
_entity_poly.pdbx_seq_one_letter_code
_entity_poly.pdbx_strand_id
1 'polypeptide(L)'
;PQNVGGTASRIEIAFGENMPTETLEASTAYYAKIGSKAVVEITTGEEVPVDCTGLAKLFAGTSFEEDGVKFTAAVDDNTVTYTSTTRTAVSGYAESISLYKDADCFEDMGLSGAVVSVSVGKADTTKAENLIAAIEDLRDHNDDWYFILTDVTDPVCVTALCKWAESTEPTEAALGAGVEDHRKFYFGQTNDKEYVNEYGRSVVTYADNLAEWADAAWVGSVGPFWPESVTWKWKVPDGVSVADLRDSERDLLEENRVNFMTAEYKHEYMKNGICGDGNFIDNVLGADYITHQIRENLYEIFIANKKIAYTDDGFALVAAGVFAALNRAVELHIIATDPEDDTGVYTVVIPKRADATDEQARNRQMPDIKWSAQLEGAVHSVKVNGTLRVTLNG
;
A
#
# COMPACT_ATOMS: atom_id res chain seq x y z
N PRO A 1 11.73 7.96 12.50
CA PRO A 1 10.32 8.12 12.09
C PRO A 1 9.56 8.87 13.19
N GLN A 2 8.92 9.99 12.83
CA GLN A 2 8.06 10.69 13.76
C GLN A 2 6.74 9.90 13.83
N ASN A 3 6.40 9.38 15.02
CA ASN A 3 5.09 8.80 15.24
C ASN A 3 4.03 9.90 15.13
N VAL A 4 2.96 9.60 14.44
CA VAL A 4 1.76 10.44 14.46
C VAL A 4 0.99 10.07 15.71
N GLY A 5 0.79 11.05 16.60
CA GLY A 5 0.14 10.84 17.89
C GLY A 5 -1.26 10.28 17.71
N GLY A 6 -1.50 9.09 18.25
CA GLY A 6 -2.82 8.51 18.40
C GLY A 6 -3.67 9.28 19.40
N THR A 7 -4.87 8.83 19.62
CA THR A 7 -5.79 9.36 20.63
C THR A 7 -6.12 8.29 21.66
N ALA A 8 -6.26 8.69 22.92
CA ALA A 8 -6.73 7.81 23.97
C ALA A 8 -8.21 7.48 23.78
N SER A 9 -8.61 6.24 24.09
CA SER A 9 -10.03 5.89 24.19
C SER A 9 -10.65 6.58 25.39
N ARG A 10 -11.90 7.05 25.28
CA ARG A 10 -12.64 7.73 26.35
C ARG A 10 -14.02 7.13 26.51
N ILE A 11 -14.42 6.99 27.77
CA ILE A 11 -15.80 6.68 28.15
C ILE A 11 -16.28 7.86 28.97
N GLU A 12 -17.29 8.56 28.52
CA GLU A 12 -17.89 9.70 29.18
C GLU A 12 -19.26 9.28 29.72
N ILE A 13 -19.47 9.48 31.00
CA ILE A 13 -20.69 9.14 31.71
C ILE A 13 -21.29 10.44 32.29
N ALA A 14 -22.36 10.90 31.69
CA ALA A 14 -23.10 12.06 32.13
C ALA A 14 -24.33 11.61 32.96
N PHE A 15 -24.32 11.88 34.24
CA PHE A 15 -25.42 11.48 35.13
C PHE A 15 -26.67 12.35 34.92
N GLY A 16 -26.52 13.56 34.40
CA GLY A 16 -27.65 14.48 34.22
C GLY A 16 -28.31 14.82 35.54
N GLU A 17 -29.60 14.47 35.71
CA GLU A 17 -30.38 14.58 36.96
C GLU A 17 -30.66 13.20 37.56
N ASN A 18 -29.95 12.15 37.13
CA ASN A 18 -30.25 10.76 37.45
C ASN A 18 -29.50 10.32 38.73
N MET A 19 -30.23 10.21 39.82
CA MET A 19 -29.74 9.60 41.09
C MET A 19 -30.25 8.17 41.21
N PRO A 20 -29.55 7.29 41.98
CA PRO A 20 -30.09 5.97 42.35
C PRO A 20 -31.45 6.10 43.00
N THR A 21 -32.36 5.17 42.70
CA THR A 21 -33.70 5.17 43.33
C THR A 21 -33.64 4.71 44.80
N GLU A 22 -32.60 3.93 45.13
CA GLU A 22 -32.32 3.56 46.53
C GLU A 22 -31.36 4.57 47.19
N THR A 23 -31.56 4.82 48.47
CA THR A 23 -30.73 5.77 49.22
C THR A 23 -29.35 5.21 49.49
N LEU A 24 -28.31 5.99 49.20
CA LEU A 24 -26.92 5.68 49.53
C LEU A 24 -26.72 5.82 51.05
N GLU A 25 -25.89 4.98 51.63
CA GLU A 25 -25.51 5.00 53.05
C GLU A 25 -24.10 5.60 53.23
N ALA A 26 -23.87 6.24 54.38
CA ALA A 26 -22.57 6.82 54.69
C ALA A 26 -21.51 5.73 54.92
N SER A 27 -20.26 6.03 54.53
CA SER A 27 -19.09 5.15 54.70
C SER A 27 -19.29 3.73 54.17
N THR A 28 -20.01 3.63 53.05
CA THR A 28 -20.39 2.34 52.42
C THR A 28 -19.80 2.23 51.04
N ALA A 29 -19.30 1.03 50.68
CA ALA A 29 -18.81 0.71 49.34
C ALA A 29 -19.98 0.32 48.42
N TYR A 30 -19.95 0.83 47.20
CA TYR A 30 -20.86 0.49 46.11
C TYR A 30 -20.06 0.12 44.86
N TYR A 31 -20.67 -0.59 43.93
CA TYR A 31 -20.01 -1.13 42.76
C TYR A 31 -20.70 -0.64 41.50
N ALA A 32 -20.00 0.18 40.74
CA ALA A 32 -20.50 0.68 39.47
C ALA A 32 -20.06 -0.25 38.33
N LYS A 33 -21.03 -0.85 37.66
CA LYS A 33 -20.80 -1.66 36.48
C LYS A 33 -20.87 -0.77 35.21
N ILE A 34 -19.75 -0.59 34.57
CA ILE A 34 -19.62 0.19 33.33
C ILE A 34 -19.62 -0.79 32.20
N GLY A 35 -20.69 -0.81 31.42
CA GLY A 35 -20.89 -1.78 30.40
C GLY A 35 -21.07 -3.21 30.88
N SER A 36 -20.60 -4.19 30.08
CA SER A 36 -20.82 -5.60 30.38
C SER A 36 -19.77 -6.21 31.31
N LYS A 37 -18.59 -5.59 31.41
CA LYS A 37 -17.41 -6.22 32.05
C LYS A 37 -16.80 -5.42 33.18
N ALA A 38 -16.60 -4.11 33.03
CA ALA A 38 -15.88 -3.31 34.01
C ALA A 38 -16.72 -3.04 35.25
N VAL A 39 -16.17 -3.36 36.43
CA VAL A 39 -16.77 -3.05 37.74
C VAL A 39 -15.81 -2.15 38.50
N VAL A 40 -16.30 -1.02 38.99
CA VAL A 40 -15.52 -0.02 39.71
C VAL A 40 -16.12 0.14 41.11
N GLU A 41 -15.31 -0.02 42.15
CA GLU A 41 -15.70 0.25 43.51
C GLU A 41 -15.65 1.75 43.79
N ILE A 42 -16.74 2.29 44.32
CA ILE A 42 -16.84 3.66 44.82
C ILE A 42 -17.27 3.62 46.30
N THR A 43 -16.76 4.54 47.09
CA THR A 43 -17.08 4.57 48.54
C THR A 43 -17.62 5.93 48.92
N THR A 44 -18.77 5.96 49.58
CA THR A 44 -19.33 7.17 50.17
C THR A 44 -18.51 7.60 51.38
N GLY A 45 -18.37 8.91 51.61
CA GLY A 45 -17.78 9.48 52.80
C GLY A 45 -18.76 9.50 54.00
N GLU A 46 -18.42 10.28 55.03
CA GLU A 46 -19.32 10.55 56.14
C GLU A 46 -20.58 11.30 55.67
N GLU A 47 -20.46 12.13 54.64
CA GLU A 47 -21.57 12.80 53.97
C GLU A 47 -21.98 12.02 52.71
N VAL A 48 -23.28 11.74 52.62
CA VAL A 48 -23.86 11.03 51.48
C VAL A 48 -24.17 12.00 50.34
N PRO A 49 -23.83 11.67 49.07
CA PRO A 49 -24.22 12.50 47.93
C PRO A 49 -25.73 12.69 47.83
N VAL A 50 -26.16 13.91 47.66
CA VAL A 50 -27.59 14.29 47.55
C VAL A 50 -27.95 14.71 46.10
N ASP A 51 -26.97 14.81 45.21
CA ASP A 51 -27.12 15.19 43.82
C ASP A 51 -26.15 14.46 42.93
N CYS A 52 -26.31 14.61 41.61
CA CYS A 52 -25.50 13.96 40.60
C CYS A 52 -24.05 14.44 40.58
N THR A 53 -23.79 15.67 40.95
CA THR A 53 -22.42 16.21 41.09
C THR A 53 -21.69 15.52 42.25
N GLY A 54 -22.39 15.32 43.38
CA GLY A 54 -21.87 14.54 44.51
C GLY A 54 -21.64 13.07 44.16
N LEU A 55 -22.58 12.46 43.44
CA LEU A 55 -22.43 11.09 42.92
C LEU A 55 -21.22 10.95 41.96
N ALA A 56 -21.08 11.85 41.01
CA ALA A 56 -19.94 11.85 40.07
C ALA A 56 -18.58 11.95 40.80
N LYS A 57 -18.50 12.76 41.85
CA LYS A 57 -17.27 12.91 42.66
C LYS A 57 -16.80 11.62 43.32
N LEU A 58 -17.68 10.65 43.59
CA LEU A 58 -17.30 9.34 44.14
C LEU A 58 -16.41 8.54 43.14
N PHE A 59 -16.49 8.85 41.85
CA PHE A 59 -15.70 8.20 40.83
C PHE A 59 -14.30 8.82 40.66
N ALA A 60 -14.04 9.97 41.29
CA ALA A 60 -12.75 10.65 41.17
C ALA A 60 -11.59 9.75 41.61
N GLY A 61 -10.60 9.57 40.71
CA GLY A 61 -9.41 8.75 40.98
C GLY A 61 -9.65 7.25 40.86
N THR A 62 -10.86 6.79 40.58
CA THR A 62 -11.12 5.37 40.30
C THR A 62 -10.47 4.94 39.01
N SER A 63 -10.20 3.66 38.87
CA SER A 63 -9.62 3.09 37.63
C SER A 63 -10.09 1.65 37.46
N PHE A 64 -10.13 1.21 36.21
CA PHE A 64 -10.33 -0.19 35.85
C PHE A 64 -9.41 -0.58 34.70
N GLU A 65 -9.29 -1.87 34.42
CA GLU A 65 -8.51 -2.41 33.31
C GLU A 65 -9.44 -3.21 32.40
N GLU A 66 -9.33 -2.95 31.09
CA GLU A 66 -10.06 -3.67 30.04
C GLU A 66 -9.07 -4.01 28.92
N ASP A 67 -9.01 -5.27 28.54
CA ASP A 67 -8.10 -5.81 27.50
C ASP A 67 -6.62 -5.40 27.69
N GLY A 68 -6.15 -5.35 28.95
CA GLY A 68 -4.79 -4.94 29.30
C GLY A 68 -4.52 -3.43 29.25
N VAL A 69 -5.56 -2.63 29.01
CA VAL A 69 -5.48 -1.17 29.00
C VAL A 69 -6.13 -0.59 30.25
N LYS A 70 -5.38 0.20 31.02
CA LYS A 70 -5.87 0.87 32.19
C LYS A 70 -6.58 2.17 31.84
N PHE A 71 -7.77 2.37 32.42
CA PHE A 71 -8.55 3.59 32.34
C PHE A 71 -8.57 4.29 33.72
N THR A 72 -8.48 5.61 33.71
CA THR A 72 -8.52 6.45 34.91
C THR A 72 -9.60 7.50 34.78
N ALA A 73 -10.33 7.73 35.87
CA ALA A 73 -11.44 8.67 35.94
C ALA A 73 -10.96 10.10 36.23
N ALA A 74 -11.48 11.04 35.47
CA ALA A 74 -11.53 12.46 35.78
C ALA A 74 -13.01 12.87 35.92
N VAL A 75 -13.30 13.82 36.81
CA VAL A 75 -14.69 14.26 37.11
C VAL A 75 -14.78 15.75 36.82
N ASP A 76 -15.79 16.14 36.07
CA ASP A 76 -16.16 17.52 35.82
C ASP A 76 -17.67 17.68 36.00
N ASP A 77 -18.06 18.44 37.07
CA ASP A 77 -19.44 18.62 37.53
C ASP A 77 -20.15 17.27 37.71
N ASN A 78 -21.18 16.96 36.91
CA ASN A 78 -21.96 15.72 36.98
C ASN A 78 -21.53 14.68 35.93
N THR A 79 -20.33 14.85 35.35
CA THR A 79 -19.77 14.00 34.30
C THR A 79 -18.49 13.33 34.75
N VAL A 80 -18.39 12.03 34.52
CA VAL A 80 -17.19 11.22 34.77
C VAL A 80 -16.60 10.81 33.42
N THR A 81 -15.33 11.14 33.18
CA THR A 81 -14.59 10.74 31.97
C THR A 81 -13.49 9.77 32.32
N TYR A 82 -13.63 8.53 31.90
CA TYR A 82 -12.56 7.54 31.92
C TYR A 82 -11.71 7.66 30.68
N THR A 83 -10.42 7.87 30.85
CA THR A 83 -9.46 7.98 29.71
C THR A 83 -8.44 6.86 29.81
N SER A 84 -8.17 6.19 28.70
CA SER A 84 -7.15 5.15 28.63
C SER A 84 -5.74 5.75 28.84
N THR A 85 -4.89 5.03 29.55
CA THR A 85 -3.51 5.44 29.81
C THR A 85 -2.61 5.27 28.59
N THR A 86 -3.03 4.46 27.61
CA THR A 86 -2.34 4.21 26.34
C THR A 86 -3.21 4.68 25.18
N ARG A 87 -2.56 5.07 24.08
CA ARG A 87 -3.22 5.47 22.85
C ARG A 87 -3.47 4.23 21.99
N THR A 88 -4.57 3.54 22.30
CA THR A 88 -4.97 2.33 21.59
C THR A 88 -6.45 2.36 21.31
N ALA A 89 -6.88 1.68 20.25
CA ALA A 89 -8.28 1.40 20.02
C ALA A 89 -8.70 0.26 20.96
N VAL A 90 -9.61 0.52 21.89
CA VAL A 90 -10.21 -0.52 22.73
C VAL A 90 -11.68 -0.63 22.33
N SER A 91 -12.10 -1.82 21.95
CA SER A 91 -13.47 -2.10 21.49
C SER A 91 -14.26 -2.86 22.55
N GLY A 92 -15.56 -2.73 22.53
CA GLY A 92 -16.46 -3.56 23.34
C GLY A 92 -17.05 -2.91 24.58
N TYR A 93 -17.03 -1.59 24.68
CA TYR A 93 -17.70 -0.87 25.76
C TYR A 93 -19.21 -0.87 25.56
N ALA A 94 -19.94 -1.03 26.68
CA ALA A 94 -21.38 -0.93 26.65
C ALA A 94 -21.86 0.51 26.85
N GLU A 95 -23.05 0.74 26.39
CA GLU A 95 -23.74 2.03 26.35
C GLU A 95 -24.50 2.33 27.67
N SER A 96 -24.12 1.67 28.79
CA SER A 96 -24.87 1.80 30.04
C SER A 96 -23.98 1.74 31.29
N ILE A 97 -24.42 2.38 32.35
CA ILE A 97 -23.89 2.26 33.71
C ILE A 97 -25.00 1.83 34.66
N SER A 98 -24.69 0.93 35.60
CA SER A 98 -25.56 0.55 36.70
C SER A 98 -24.77 0.57 38.00
N LEU A 99 -25.43 0.83 39.12
CA LEU A 99 -24.84 0.89 40.45
C LEU A 99 -25.44 -0.22 41.33
N TYR A 100 -24.59 -0.91 42.09
CA TYR A 100 -24.96 -2.06 42.93
C TYR A 100 -24.43 -1.92 44.36
N LYS A 101 -25.10 -2.60 45.31
CA LYS A 101 -24.65 -2.66 46.69
C LYS A 101 -23.53 -3.69 46.91
N ASP A 102 -23.44 -4.69 46.06
CA ASP A 102 -22.55 -5.83 46.18
C ASP A 102 -21.62 -5.98 45.01
N ALA A 103 -20.42 -6.54 45.23
CA ALA A 103 -19.39 -6.75 44.22
C ALA A 103 -19.81 -7.72 43.11
N ASP A 104 -20.75 -8.62 43.40
CA ASP A 104 -21.28 -9.60 42.45
C ASP A 104 -22.38 -8.99 41.55
N CYS A 105 -22.74 -7.71 41.75
CA CYS A 105 -23.70 -6.95 40.96
C CYS A 105 -25.11 -7.57 40.88
N PHE A 106 -25.64 -8.04 42.02
CA PHE A 106 -26.99 -8.58 42.13
C PHE A 106 -28.01 -7.59 42.66
N GLU A 107 -27.60 -6.72 43.63
CA GLU A 107 -28.47 -5.75 44.26
C GLU A 107 -28.38 -4.37 43.56
N ASP A 108 -29.19 -4.17 42.52
CA ASP A 108 -29.24 -2.95 41.72
C ASP A 108 -29.86 -1.78 42.51
N MET A 109 -29.16 -0.66 42.58
CA MET A 109 -29.57 0.59 43.25
C MET A 109 -30.53 1.42 42.38
N GLY A 110 -30.90 0.96 41.20
CA GLY A 110 -31.85 1.64 40.33
C GLY A 110 -31.35 2.93 39.69
N LEU A 111 -30.03 3.02 39.38
CA LEU A 111 -29.47 4.11 38.59
C LEU A 111 -29.89 3.92 37.13
N SER A 112 -30.70 4.82 36.59
CA SER A 112 -31.17 4.75 35.24
C SER A 112 -31.11 6.12 34.53
N GLY A 113 -30.95 6.14 33.21
CA GLY A 113 -31.00 7.35 32.42
C GLY A 113 -29.67 8.14 32.34
N ALA A 114 -28.58 7.66 32.95
CA ALA A 114 -27.26 8.23 32.71
C ALA A 114 -26.85 7.95 31.26
N VAL A 115 -26.32 8.98 30.60
CA VAL A 115 -25.87 8.88 29.18
C VAL A 115 -24.41 8.46 29.18
N VAL A 116 -24.11 7.36 28.50
CA VAL A 116 -22.75 6.89 28.31
C VAL A 116 -22.37 7.09 26.83
N SER A 117 -21.29 7.82 26.58
CA SER A 117 -20.73 7.99 25.26
C SER A 117 -19.30 7.43 25.18
N VAL A 118 -18.96 6.79 24.09
CA VAL A 118 -17.66 6.14 23.90
C VAL A 118 -16.95 6.73 22.69
N SER A 119 -15.73 7.20 22.90
CA SER A 119 -14.82 7.60 21.84
C SER A 119 -13.68 6.59 21.75
N VAL A 120 -13.66 5.83 20.67
CA VAL A 120 -12.58 4.85 20.43
C VAL A 120 -11.30 5.60 20.09
N GLY A 121 -10.22 5.30 20.80
CA GLY A 121 -8.90 5.86 20.56
C GLY A 121 -8.29 5.29 19.27
N LYS A 122 -7.19 5.90 18.84
CA LYS A 122 -6.35 5.40 17.76
C LYS A 122 -4.96 5.10 18.29
N ALA A 123 -4.38 3.99 17.86
CA ALA A 123 -3.00 3.67 18.14
C ALA A 123 -2.05 4.72 17.55
N ASP A 124 -0.88 4.87 18.15
CA ASP A 124 0.20 5.61 17.50
C ASP A 124 0.60 4.87 16.23
N THR A 125 0.68 5.60 15.12
CA THR A 125 1.11 5.08 13.82
C THR A 125 2.36 5.77 13.35
N THR A 126 3.20 5.06 12.61
CA THR A 126 4.39 5.65 12.00
C THR A 126 3.97 6.53 10.80
N LYS A 127 4.86 7.44 10.40
CA LYS A 127 4.65 8.24 9.19
C LYS A 127 4.46 7.35 7.95
N ALA A 128 5.22 6.25 7.86
CA ALA A 128 5.12 5.29 6.76
C ALA A 128 3.74 4.59 6.72
N GLU A 129 3.22 4.12 7.85
CA GLU A 129 1.89 3.49 7.92
C GLU A 129 0.77 4.44 7.53
N ASN A 130 0.85 5.71 7.97
CA ASN A 130 -0.13 6.72 7.56
C ASN A 130 -0.08 7.04 6.07
N LEU A 131 1.13 7.05 5.49
CA LEU A 131 1.31 7.27 4.05
C LEU A 131 0.69 6.12 3.24
N ILE A 132 0.94 4.88 3.62
CA ILE A 132 0.33 3.71 2.97
C ILE A 132 -1.20 3.73 3.12
N ALA A 133 -1.71 4.03 4.32
CA ALA A 133 -3.16 4.14 4.54
C ALA A 133 -3.81 5.23 3.66
N ALA A 134 -3.13 6.37 3.46
CA ALA A 134 -3.61 7.44 2.58
C ALA A 134 -3.62 7.01 1.11
N ILE A 135 -2.64 6.21 0.67
CA ILE A 135 -2.60 5.68 -0.70
C ILE A 135 -3.70 4.64 -0.93
N GLU A 136 -3.95 3.77 0.04
CA GLU A 136 -5.06 2.80 -0.05
C GLU A 136 -6.42 3.51 -0.07
N ASP A 137 -6.62 4.55 0.74
CA ASP A 137 -7.83 5.38 0.68
C ASP A 137 -7.99 6.09 -0.68
N LEU A 138 -6.89 6.55 -1.27
CA LEU A 138 -6.90 7.11 -2.62
C LEU A 138 -7.31 6.06 -3.66
N ARG A 139 -6.79 4.83 -3.57
CA ARG A 139 -7.14 3.72 -4.46
C ARG A 139 -8.61 3.34 -4.37
N ASP A 140 -9.15 3.30 -3.17
CA ASP A 140 -10.58 3.02 -2.94
C ASP A 140 -11.50 4.05 -3.63
N HIS A 141 -11.03 5.29 -3.79
CA HIS A 141 -11.76 6.35 -4.47
C HIS A 141 -11.50 6.39 -5.98
N ASN A 142 -10.27 6.21 -6.40
CA ASN A 142 -9.85 6.20 -7.80
C ASN A 142 -8.57 5.41 -7.95
N ASP A 143 -8.62 4.29 -8.66
CA ASP A 143 -7.48 3.42 -8.95
C ASP A 143 -6.97 3.54 -10.41
N ASP A 144 -7.48 4.51 -11.18
CA ASP A 144 -7.15 4.75 -12.59
C ASP A 144 -5.84 5.55 -12.75
N TRP A 145 -4.75 5.02 -12.17
CA TRP A 145 -3.39 5.54 -12.29
C TRP A 145 -2.38 4.40 -12.12
N TYR A 146 -1.17 4.59 -12.67
CA TYR A 146 -0.13 3.56 -12.69
C TYR A 146 1.14 4.00 -11.95
N PHE A 147 1.66 5.20 -12.24
CA PHE A 147 2.83 5.74 -11.54
C PHE A 147 2.43 6.45 -10.25
N ILE A 148 3.26 6.26 -9.22
CA ILE A 148 3.18 7.03 -7.99
C ILE A 148 4.52 7.70 -7.70
N LEU A 149 4.44 8.97 -7.35
CA LEU A 149 5.53 9.78 -6.83
C LEU A 149 5.04 10.48 -5.57
N THR A 150 5.95 10.73 -4.65
CA THR A 150 5.61 11.40 -3.39
C THR A 150 6.63 12.48 -3.05
N ASP A 151 6.21 13.47 -2.27
CA ASP A 151 7.10 14.48 -1.69
C ASP A 151 7.83 14.00 -0.43
N VAL A 152 7.73 12.71 -0.13
CA VAL A 152 8.33 12.10 1.06
C VAL A 152 9.64 11.43 0.68
N THR A 153 10.73 11.94 1.25
CA THR A 153 12.11 11.49 0.96
C THR A 153 12.78 10.77 2.14
N ASP A 154 12.05 10.56 3.24
CA ASP A 154 12.53 9.78 4.40
C ASP A 154 12.77 8.33 3.98
N PRO A 155 13.97 7.74 4.17
CA PRO A 155 14.30 6.40 3.69
C PRO A 155 13.35 5.30 4.17
N VAL A 156 12.81 5.41 5.39
CA VAL A 156 11.84 4.44 5.92
C VAL A 156 10.53 4.51 5.15
N CYS A 157 10.08 5.72 4.82
CA CYS A 157 8.86 5.92 4.02
C CYS A 157 9.08 5.49 2.56
N VAL A 158 10.23 5.79 1.96
CA VAL A 158 10.60 5.34 0.62
C VAL A 158 10.59 3.81 0.54
N THR A 159 11.22 3.13 1.51
CA THR A 159 11.20 1.65 1.59
C THR A 159 9.78 1.10 1.74
N ALA A 160 8.95 1.74 2.56
CA ALA A 160 7.56 1.32 2.73
C ALA A 160 6.74 1.44 1.42
N LEU A 161 6.99 2.49 0.64
CA LEU A 161 6.37 2.69 -0.68
C LEU A 161 6.86 1.68 -1.73
N CYS A 162 8.17 1.38 -1.74
CA CYS A 162 8.73 0.32 -2.59
C CYS A 162 8.06 -1.03 -2.30
N LYS A 163 7.98 -1.40 -1.02
CA LYS A 163 7.33 -2.62 -0.57
C LYS A 163 5.83 -2.64 -0.90
N TRP A 164 5.17 -1.51 -0.74
CA TRP A 164 3.76 -1.39 -1.08
C TRP A 164 3.53 -1.58 -2.59
N ALA A 165 4.31 -0.92 -3.45
CA ALA A 165 4.22 -1.09 -4.89
C ALA A 165 4.42 -2.56 -5.30
N GLU A 166 5.41 -3.25 -4.72
CA GLU A 166 5.63 -4.68 -4.94
C GLU A 166 4.41 -5.52 -4.55
N SER A 167 3.73 -5.17 -3.45
CA SER A 167 2.53 -5.89 -2.98
C SER A 167 1.32 -5.73 -3.92
N THR A 168 1.35 -4.79 -4.86
CA THR A 168 0.30 -4.62 -5.87
C THR A 168 0.43 -5.60 -7.03
N GLU A 169 1.55 -6.32 -7.16
CA GLU A 169 1.73 -7.36 -8.17
C GLU A 169 0.73 -8.50 -7.92
N PRO A 170 -0.14 -8.82 -8.87
CA PRO A 170 -1.12 -9.88 -8.67
C PRO A 170 -0.45 -11.26 -8.64
N THR A 171 -0.89 -12.13 -7.74
CA THR A 171 -0.45 -13.52 -7.74
C THR A 171 -1.01 -14.28 -8.96
N GLU A 172 -0.32 -15.37 -9.40
CA GLU A 172 -0.82 -16.22 -10.48
C GLU A 172 -2.26 -16.72 -10.23
N ALA A 173 -2.59 -17.04 -8.97
CA ALA A 173 -3.94 -17.46 -8.59
C ALA A 173 -4.97 -16.33 -8.75
N ALA A 174 -4.60 -15.10 -8.43
CA ALA A 174 -5.46 -13.93 -8.62
C ALA A 174 -5.68 -13.62 -10.11
N LEU A 175 -4.64 -13.72 -10.93
CA LEU A 175 -4.74 -13.56 -12.39
C LEU A 175 -5.71 -14.58 -13.01
N GLY A 176 -5.67 -15.84 -12.56
CA GLY A 176 -6.59 -16.89 -13.00
C GLY A 176 -8.04 -16.70 -12.54
N ALA A 177 -8.29 -15.94 -11.49
CA ALA A 177 -9.63 -15.66 -10.95
C ALA A 177 -10.33 -14.45 -11.62
N GLY A 178 -9.71 -13.80 -12.60
CA GLY A 178 -10.27 -12.62 -13.27
C GLY A 178 -10.25 -11.36 -12.38
N VAL A 179 -9.36 -11.30 -11.42
CA VAL A 179 -9.14 -10.11 -10.58
C VAL A 179 -8.61 -8.96 -11.45
N GLU A 180 -9.11 -7.77 -11.21
CA GLU A 180 -8.62 -6.56 -11.89
C GLU A 180 -7.12 -6.36 -11.64
N ASP A 181 -6.45 -5.74 -12.62
CA ASP A 181 -5.03 -5.45 -12.54
C ASP A 181 -4.84 -4.09 -11.86
N HIS A 182 -4.42 -4.16 -10.61
CA HIS A 182 -4.20 -2.98 -9.78
C HIS A 182 -2.70 -2.67 -9.59
N ARG A 183 -1.84 -3.18 -10.49
CA ARG A 183 -0.40 -2.96 -10.41
C ARG A 183 -0.06 -1.48 -10.41
N LYS A 184 0.85 -1.11 -9.54
CA LYS A 184 1.38 0.24 -9.42
C LYS A 184 2.91 0.20 -9.55
N PHE A 185 3.49 1.32 -9.94
CA PHE A 185 4.92 1.46 -10.08
C PHE A 185 5.38 2.74 -9.37
N TYR A 186 6.31 2.58 -8.43
CA TYR A 186 6.77 3.68 -7.58
C TYR A 186 8.11 4.24 -8.05
N PHE A 187 8.16 5.56 -8.17
CA PHE A 187 9.40 6.31 -8.30
C PHE A 187 9.64 7.14 -7.05
N GLY A 188 10.84 7.03 -6.48
CA GLY A 188 11.23 7.77 -5.30
C GLY A 188 12.67 8.27 -5.38
N GLN A 189 13.04 9.11 -4.43
CA GLN A 189 14.39 9.64 -4.34
C GLN A 189 14.93 9.55 -2.91
N THR A 190 16.26 9.53 -2.80
CA THR A 190 16.98 9.50 -1.54
C THR A 190 18.29 10.30 -1.65
N ASN A 191 18.77 10.83 -0.52
CA ASN A 191 20.15 11.32 -0.39
C ASN A 191 21.03 10.44 0.51
N ASP A 192 20.53 9.25 0.82
CA ASP A 192 21.28 8.24 1.56
C ASP A 192 22.09 7.38 0.57
N LYS A 193 23.42 7.46 0.65
CA LYS A 193 24.35 6.70 -0.19
C LYS A 193 24.39 5.21 0.13
N GLU A 194 23.90 4.81 1.30
CA GLU A 194 23.84 3.43 1.74
C GLU A 194 22.44 2.80 1.51
N TYR A 195 21.50 3.57 0.94
CA TYR A 195 20.16 3.07 0.66
C TYR A 195 20.19 1.86 -0.29
N VAL A 196 19.41 0.83 0.02
CA VAL A 196 19.27 -0.39 -0.80
C VAL A 196 17.85 -0.49 -1.32
N ASN A 197 17.69 -0.65 -2.63
CA ASN A 197 16.40 -0.99 -3.24
C ASN A 197 16.38 -2.47 -3.64
N GLU A 198 15.37 -3.21 -3.17
CA GLU A 198 15.23 -4.66 -3.41
C GLU A 198 13.93 -5.01 -4.15
N TYR A 199 13.10 -4.03 -4.51
CA TYR A 199 11.74 -4.23 -4.99
C TYR A 199 11.62 -3.97 -6.49
N GLY A 200 11.09 -4.96 -7.24
CA GLY A 200 11.02 -4.95 -8.71
C GLY A 200 10.04 -3.92 -9.28
N ARG A 201 9.08 -3.47 -8.48
CA ARG A 201 8.09 -2.45 -8.88
C ARG A 201 8.43 -1.05 -8.39
N SER A 202 9.70 -0.80 -8.12
CA SER A 202 10.17 0.49 -7.64
C SER A 202 11.51 0.89 -8.24
N VAL A 203 11.65 2.20 -8.44
CA VAL A 203 12.86 2.87 -8.89
C VAL A 203 13.21 3.94 -7.87
N VAL A 204 14.42 3.88 -7.33
CA VAL A 204 14.91 4.90 -6.40
C VAL A 204 16.09 5.62 -7.03
N THR A 205 16.05 6.94 -6.98
CA THR A 205 17.08 7.83 -7.53
C THR A 205 17.81 8.53 -6.40
N TYR A 206 19.14 8.45 -6.39
CA TYR A 206 19.98 9.25 -5.50
C TYR A 206 20.14 10.65 -6.06
N ALA A 207 19.97 11.66 -5.20
CA ALA A 207 20.29 13.05 -5.49
C ALA A 207 20.87 13.74 -4.24
N ASP A 208 21.94 14.53 -4.40
CA ASP A 208 22.51 15.32 -3.30
C ASP A 208 21.52 16.39 -2.80
N ASN A 209 20.73 16.95 -3.72
CA ASN A 209 19.71 17.94 -3.44
C ASN A 209 18.30 17.40 -3.77
N LEU A 210 17.60 16.93 -2.76
CA LEU A 210 16.24 16.38 -2.92
C LEU A 210 15.19 17.41 -3.40
N ALA A 211 15.50 18.71 -3.33
CA ALA A 211 14.59 19.74 -3.84
C ALA A 211 14.57 19.85 -5.38
N GLU A 212 15.44 19.14 -6.07
CA GLU A 212 15.44 19.05 -7.54
C GLU A 212 14.44 18.01 -8.07
N TRP A 213 13.87 17.17 -7.19
CA TRP A 213 12.89 16.15 -7.55
C TRP A 213 13.34 15.29 -8.73
N ALA A 214 14.54 14.70 -8.59
CA ALA A 214 15.19 13.94 -9.65
C ALA A 214 14.34 12.78 -10.19
N ASP A 215 13.59 12.13 -9.31
CA ASP A 215 12.62 11.08 -9.64
C ASP A 215 11.49 11.61 -10.54
N ALA A 216 10.85 12.72 -10.14
CA ALA A 216 9.75 13.33 -10.89
C ALA A 216 10.23 13.93 -12.22
N ALA A 217 11.39 14.58 -12.24
CA ALA A 217 11.98 15.11 -13.46
C ALA A 217 12.30 13.99 -14.46
N TRP A 218 12.81 12.86 -13.98
CA TRP A 218 13.09 11.69 -14.82
C TRP A 218 11.82 11.07 -15.37
N VAL A 219 10.80 10.84 -14.54
CA VAL A 219 9.49 10.36 -15.00
C VAL A 219 8.87 11.34 -16.01
N GLY A 220 8.93 12.64 -15.75
CA GLY A 220 8.41 13.67 -16.67
C GLY A 220 9.10 13.67 -18.02
N SER A 221 10.39 13.29 -18.09
CA SER A 221 11.16 13.23 -19.33
C SER A 221 10.92 11.96 -20.16
N VAL A 222 10.52 10.86 -19.53
CA VAL A 222 10.38 9.53 -20.16
C VAL A 222 8.95 9.02 -20.20
N GLY A 223 8.18 9.25 -19.17
CA GLY A 223 6.82 8.73 -19.00
C GLY A 223 5.81 9.04 -20.12
N PRO A 224 5.94 10.16 -20.87
CA PRO A 224 5.08 10.42 -22.02
C PRO A 224 5.27 9.51 -23.22
N PHE A 225 6.36 8.74 -23.29
CA PHE A 225 6.61 7.80 -24.37
C PHE A 225 5.94 6.45 -24.11
N TRP A 226 5.69 5.69 -25.19
CA TRP A 226 5.20 4.33 -25.07
C TRP A 226 6.18 3.46 -24.26
N PRO A 227 5.68 2.57 -23.40
CA PRO A 227 6.54 1.62 -22.71
C PRO A 227 7.48 0.90 -23.65
N GLU A 228 8.74 0.75 -23.22
CA GLU A 228 9.84 0.12 -23.97
C GLU A 228 10.23 0.75 -25.33
N SER A 229 9.44 1.70 -25.88
CA SER A 229 9.89 2.48 -27.04
C SER A 229 11.08 3.41 -26.74
N VAL A 230 11.43 3.52 -25.47
CA VAL A 230 12.49 4.40 -24.97
C VAL A 230 13.16 3.76 -23.76
N THR A 231 14.49 3.67 -23.76
CA THR A 231 15.23 3.25 -22.55
C THR A 231 15.29 4.37 -21.52
N TRP A 232 15.27 4.01 -20.25
CA TRP A 232 15.37 4.95 -19.12
C TRP A 232 16.82 5.41 -18.87
N LYS A 233 17.82 4.61 -19.21
CA LYS A 233 19.22 5.01 -19.20
C LYS A 233 19.50 6.10 -20.28
N TRP A 234 20.56 6.86 -20.10
CA TRP A 234 21.02 7.90 -21.03
C TRP A 234 20.12 9.13 -21.16
N LYS A 235 19.14 9.29 -20.26
CA LYS A 235 18.27 10.48 -20.25
C LYS A 235 18.90 11.60 -19.44
N VAL A 236 18.57 12.83 -19.83
CA VAL A 236 19.04 14.06 -19.18
C VAL A 236 17.79 14.83 -18.71
N PRO A 237 17.25 14.52 -17.54
CA PRO A 237 16.11 15.27 -17.00
C PRO A 237 16.50 16.72 -16.74
N ASP A 238 15.66 17.65 -17.14
CA ASP A 238 15.88 19.07 -16.91
C ASP A 238 15.84 19.41 -15.42
N GLY A 239 16.80 20.23 -14.97
CA GLY A 239 16.84 20.71 -13.57
C GLY A 239 17.43 19.73 -12.55
N VAL A 240 17.95 18.60 -13.00
CA VAL A 240 18.62 17.62 -12.15
C VAL A 240 20.14 17.77 -12.27
N SER A 241 20.79 17.97 -11.13
CA SER A 241 22.26 18.10 -11.07
C SER A 241 22.94 16.73 -11.02
N VAL A 242 24.16 16.69 -11.57
CA VAL A 242 25.03 15.51 -11.44
C VAL A 242 25.41 15.31 -9.99
N ALA A 243 25.26 14.08 -9.52
CA ALA A 243 25.58 13.71 -8.13
C ALA A 243 27.10 13.79 -7.87
N ASP A 244 27.48 14.43 -6.75
CA ASP A 244 28.88 14.53 -6.32
C ASP A 244 29.27 13.24 -5.55
N LEU A 245 29.69 12.25 -6.31
CA LEU A 245 29.98 10.91 -5.84
C LEU A 245 31.43 10.50 -6.16
N ARG A 246 32.10 9.90 -5.20
CA ARG A 246 33.36 9.18 -5.41
C ARG A 246 33.09 7.87 -6.14
N ASP A 247 34.10 7.31 -6.80
CA ASP A 247 33.95 6.05 -7.53
C ASP A 247 33.40 4.92 -6.66
N SER A 248 33.91 4.78 -5.42
CA SER A 248 33.39 3.77 -4.47
C SER A 248 31.93 3.99 -4.03
N GLU A 249 31.45 5.23 -4.02
CA GLU A 249 30.05 5.55 -3.71
C GLU A 249 29.14 5.26 -4.92
N ARG A 250 29.65 5.48 -6.13
CA ARG A 250 28.95 5.07 -7.36
C ARG A 250 28.80 3.57 -7.43
N ASP A 251 29.89 2.83 -7.20
CA ASP A 251 29.89 1.37 -7.19
C ASP A 251 28.89 0.84 -6.14
N LEU A 252 28.85 1.44 -4.95
CA LEU A 252 27.91 1.07 -3.88
C LEU A 252 26.46 1.32 -4.30
N LEU A 253 26.14 2.47 -4.88
CA LEU A 253 24.78 2.77 -5.35
C LEU A 253 24.36 1.84 -6.50
N GLU A 254 25.27 1.48 -7.40
CA GLU A 254 25.01 0.49 -8.46
C GLU A 254 24.75 -0.92 -7.89
N GLU A 255 25.55 -1.35 -6.90
CA GLU A 255 25.35 -2.62 -6.19
C GLU A 255 23.99 -2.63 -5.46
N ASN A 256 23.64 -1.50 -4.82
CA ASN A 256 22.40 -1.30 -4.08
C ASN A 256 21.19 -0.99 -4.99
N ARG A 257 21.38 -0.98 -6.33
CA ARG A 257 20.31 -0.76 -7.32
C ARG A 257 19.60 0.57 -7.19
N VAL A 258 20.37 1.59 -6.88
CA VAL A 258 19.93 2.98 -6.83
C VAL A 258 20.45 3.70 -8.07
N ASN A 259 19.55 4.37 -8.77
CA ASN A 259 19.89 5.16 -9.95
C ASN A 259 20.39 6.54 -9.56
N PHE A 260 21.17 7.20 -10.39
CA PHE A 260 21.67 8.55 -10.12
C PHE A 260 22.08 9.26 -11.42
N MET A 261 22.09 10.59 -11.37
CA MET A 261 22.61 11.43 -12.44
C MET A 261 24.14 11.43 -12.39
N THR A 262 24.80 11.12 -13.50
CA THR A 262 26.26 11.07 -13.59
C THR A 262 26.77 11.87 -14.80
N ALA A 263 28.06 12.16 -14.81
CA ALA A 263 28.74 12.76 -15.96
C ALA A 263 29.94 11.91 -16.38
N GLU A 264 29.97 11.48 -17.64
CA GLU A 264 31.10 10.78 -18.25
C GLU A 264 31.46 11.44 -19.59
N TYR A 265 32.73 11.64 -19.86
CA TYR A 265 33.23 12.28 -21.09
C TYR A 265 32.54 13.63 -21.40
N LYS A 266 32.16 14.41 -20.38
CA LYS A 266 31.43 15.70 -20.45
C LYS A 266 29.95 15.57 -20.88
N HIS A 267 29.39 14.40 -20.84
CA HIS A 267 27.96 14.15 -21.06
C HIS A 267 27.31 13.74 -19.74
N GLU A 268 26.26 14.43 -19.40
CA GLU A 268 25.45 14.17 -18.22
C GLU A 268 24.29 13.23 -18.60
N TYR A 269 23.96 12.25 -17.75
CA TYR A 269 22.87 11.34 -18.01
C TYR A 269 22.48 10.52 -16.78
N MET A 270 21.26 10.03 -16.76
CA MET A 270 20.80 9.05 -15.77
C MET A 270 21.48 7.71 -15.96
N LYS A 271 22.13 7.23 -14.91
CA LYS A 271 22.86 5.96 -14.87
C LYS A 271 21.89 4.79 -14.62
N ASN A 272 22.15 3.66 -15.22
CA ASN A 272 21.52 2.35 -15.10
C ASN A 272 20.11 2.23 -15.70
N GLY A 273 19.07 2.88 -15.18
CA GLY A 273 17.67 2.68 -15.60
C GLY A 273 17.12 1.34 -15.13
N ILE A 274 17.34 0.99 -13.86
CA ILE A 274 16.98 -0.29 -13.26
C ILE A 274 16.02 -0.15 -12.08
N CYS A 275 15.22 -1.20 -11.88
CA CYS A 275 14.40 -1.43 -10.70
C CYS A 275 15.23 -2.05 -9.56
N GLY A 276 14.63 -2.17 -8.37
CA GLY A 276 15.31 -2.73 -7.20
C GLY A 276 15.66 -4.22 -7.29
N ASP A 277 15.02 -4.99 -8.14
CA ASP A 277 15.38 -6.38 -8.44
C ASP A 277 16.49 -6.51 -9.51
N GLY A 278 16.88 -5.38 -10.13
CA GLY A 278 17.89 -5.31 -11.17
C GLY A 278 17.35 -5.44 -12.60
N ASN A 279 16.05 -5.63 -12.79
CA ASN A 279 15.44 -5.58 -14.10
C ASN A 279 15.48 -4.15 -14.66
N PHE A 280 15.52 -4.01 -15.99
CA PHE A 280 15.40 -2.69 -16.61
C PHE A 280 13.96 -2.17 -16.49
N ILE A 281 13.82 -0.86 -16.27
CA ILE A 281 12.52 -0.21 -16.10
C ILE A 281 11.64 -0.42 -17.35
N ASP A 282 12.21 -0.24 -18.55
CA ASP A 282 11.54 -0.45 -19.85
C ASP A 282 10.98 -1.87 -19.97
N ASN A 283 11.72 -2.90 -19.58
CA ASN A 283 11.27 -4.29 -19.61
C ASN A 283 10.04 -4.53 -18.71
N VAL A 284 10.06 -3.99 -17.48
CA VAL A 284 8.94 -4.13 -16.55
C VAL A 284 7.70 -3.43 -17.08
N LEU A 285 7.86 -2.20 -17.57
CA LEU A 285 6.76 -1.42 -18.14
C LEU A 285 6.20 -2.06 -19.42
N GLY A 286 7.08 -2.62 -20.28
CA GLY A 286 6.68 -3.33 -21.49
C GLY A 286 5.87 -4.60 -21.20
N ALA A 287 6.29 -5.38 -20.21
CA ALA A 287 5.56 -6.57 -19.76
C ALA A 287 4.18 -6.23 -19.20
N ASP A 288 4.10 -5.15 -18.41
CA ASP A 288 2.82 -4.67 -17.85
C ASP A 288 1.88 -4.17 -18.95
N TYR A 289 2.42 -3.42 -19.93
CA TYR A 289 1.66 -2.95 -21.09
C TYR A 289 1.05 -4.12 -21.89
N ILE A 290 1.85 -5.14 -22.21
CA ILE A 290 1.36 -6.34 -22.93
C ILE A 290 0.25 -7.02 -22.14
N THR A 291 0.43 -7.20 -20.84
CA THR A 291 -0.58 -7.86 -19.97
C THR A 291 -1.87 -7.06 -19.92
N HIS A 292 -1.77 -5.75 -19.77
CA HIS A 292 -2.92 -4.85 -19.78
C HIS A 292 -3.66 -4.91 -21.12
N GLN A 293 -2.93 -4.81 -22.24
CA GLN A 293 -3.51 -4.82 -23.57
C GLN A 293 -4.21 -6.17 -23.90
N ILE A 294 -3.63 -7.29 -23.45
CA ILE A 294 -4.28 -8.60 -23.57
C ILE A 294 -5.63 -8.58 -22.86
N ARG A 295 -5.69 -8.09 -21.62
CA ARG A 295 -6.92 -8.03 -20.84
C ARG A 295 -7.97 -7.16 -21.51
N GLU A 296 -7.61 -5.95 -21.92
CA GLU A 296 -8.49 -5.01 -22.60
C GLU A 296 -9.12 -5.67 -23.85
N ASN A 297 -8.30 -6.26 -24.72
CA ASN A 297 -8.75 -6.94 -25.92
C ASN A 297 -9.69 -8.13 -25.61
N LEU A 298 -9.41 -8.88 -24.54
CA LEU A 298 -10.26 -9.99 -24.13
C LEU A 298 -11.62 -9.48 -23.65
N TYR A 299 -11.67 -8.43 -22.84
CA TYR A 299 -12.93 -7.79 -22.42
C TYR A 299 -13.73 -7.29 -23.62
N GLU A 300 -13.08 -6.62 -24.58
CA GLU A 300 -13.74 -6.17 -25.80
C GLU A 300 -14.37 -7.35 -26.57
N ILE A 301 -13.65 -8.47 -26.74
CA ILE A 301 -14.16 -9.68 -27.41
C ILE A 301 -15.38 -10.24 -26.66
N PHE A 302 -15.32 -10.32 -25.32
CA PHE A 302 -16.44 -10.85 -24.53
C PHE A 302 -17.67 -9.94 -24.60
N ILE A 303 -17.49 -8.62 -24.57
CA ILE A 303 -18.60 -7.64 -24.63
C ILE A 303 -19.21 -7.56 -26.03
N ALA A 304 -18.39 -7.58 -27.08
CA ALA A 304 -18.83 -7.46 -28.47
C ALA A 304 -19.65 -8.69 -28.94
N ASN A 305 -19.44 -9.86 -28.34
CA ASN A 305 -20.08 -11.08 -28.74
C ASN A 305 -21.23 -11.46 -27.80
N LYS A 306 -22.44 -11.73 -28.37
CA LYS A 306 -23.57 -12.21 -27.57
C LYS A 306 -23.27 -13.51 -26.82
N LYS A 307 -22.40 -14.34 -27.37
CA LYS A 307 -21.98 -15.63 -26.83
C LYS A 307 -20.75 -16.10 -27.58
N ILE A 308 -19.72 -16.48 -26.86
CA ILE A 308 -18.57 -17.24 -27.39
C ILE A 308 -18.86 -18.71 -27.09
N ALA A 309 -18.88 -19.55 -28.13
CA ALA A 309 -19.14 -20.97 -27.96
C ALA A 309 -17.96 -21.66 -27.26
N TYR A 310 -18.26 -22.64 -26.41
CA TYR A 310 -17.23 -23.46 -25.74
C TYR A 310 -16.73 -24.56 -26.67
N THR A 311 -16.06 -24.16 -27.74
CA THR A 311 -15.54 -24.98 -28.84
C THR A 311 -14.17 -24.49 -29.26
N ASP A 312 -13.44 -25.26 -30.06
CA ASP A 312 -12.14 -24.85 -30.59
C ASP A 312 -12.19 -23.53 -31.36
N ASP A 313 -13.26 -23.30 -32.15
CA ASP A 313 -13.46 -22.02 -32.84
C ASP A 313 -13.68 -20.86 -31.86
N GLY A 314 -14.42 -21.09 -30.78
CA GLY A 314 -14.63 -20.08 -29.75
C GLY A 314 -13.33 -19.78 -28.98
N PHE A 315 -12.51 -20.78 -28.74
CA PHE A 315 -11.18 -20.60 -28.13
C PHE A 315 -10.23 -19.84 -29.04
N ALA A 316 -10.26 -20.12 -30.35
CA ALA A 316 -9.51 -19.37 -31.35
C ALA A 316 -9.95 -17.88 -31.42
N LEU A 317 -11.25 -17.60 -31.26
CA LEU A 317 -11.75 -16.22 -31.19
C LEU A 317 -11.20 -15.48 -29.97
N VAL A 318 -11.15 -16.12 -28.79
CA VAL A 318 -10.55 -15.54 -27.58
C VAL A 318 -9.04 -15.31 -27.79
N ALA A 319 -8.35 -16.29 -28.37
CA ALA A 319 -6.92 -16.17 -28.65
C ALA A 319 -6.59 -15.04 -29.64
N ALA A 320 -7.51 -14.64 -30.50
CA ALA A 320 -7.32 -13.49 -31.39
C ALA A 320 -7.03 -12.20 -30.63
N GLY A 321 -7.60 -12.01 -29.42
CA GLY A 321 -7.30 -10.87 -28.55
C GLY A 321 -5.85 -10.88 -28.05
N VAL A 322 -5.31 -12.07 -27.75
CA VAL A 322 -3.90 -12.23 -27.35
C VAL A 322 -3.00 -11.89 -28.52
N PHE A 323 -3.28 -12.42 -29.73
CA PHE A 323 -2.51 -12.10 -30.94
C PHE A 323 -2.52 -10.60 -31.27
N ALA A 324 -3.67 -9.95 -31.12
CA ALA A 324 -3.79 -8.51 -31.38
C ALA A 324 -2.91 -7.69 -30.44
N ALA A 325 -2.85 -8.04 -29.14
CA ALA A 325 -1.99 -7.39 -28.17
C ALA A 325 -0.50 -7.62 -28.49
N LEU A 326 -0.10 -8.85 -28.79
CA LEU A 326 1.29 -9.19 -29.11
C LEU A 326 1.74 -8.52 -30.41
N ASN A 327 0.91 -8.49 -31.45
CA ASN A 327 1.22 -7.77 -32.69
C ASN A 327 1.37 -6.26 -32.43
N ARG A 328 0.50 -5.68 -31.58
CA ARG A 328 0.65 -4.27 -31.19
C ARG A 328 1.95 -4.01 -30.45
N ALA A 329 2.37 -4.93 -29.59
CA ALA A 329 3.66 -4.84 -28.89
C ALA A 329 4.88 -4.95 -29.86
N VAL A 330 4.77 -5.72 -30.93
CA VAL A 330 5.76 -5.74 -32.00
C VAL A 330 5.84 -4.39 -32.73
N GLU A 331 4.70 -3.81 -33.10
CA GLU A 331 4.65 -2.49 -33.75
C GLU A 331 5.25 -1.37 -32.88
N LEU A 332 5.17 -1.50 -31.57
CA LEU A 332 5.71 -0.55 -30.57
C LEU A 332 7.17 -0.85 -30.21
N HIS A 333 7.80 -1.84 -30.83
CA HIS A 333 9.17 -2.28 -30.52
C HIS A 333 9.37 -2.80 -29.08
N ILE A 334 8.31 -3.29 -28.47
CA ILE A 334 8.35 -3.98 -27.15
C ILE A 334 8.83 -5.42 -27.35
N ILE A 335 8.27 -6.09 -28.37
CA ILE A 335 8.65 -7.46 -28.77
C ILE A 335 9.59 -7.38 -29.96
N ALA A 336 10.69 -8.13 -29.88
CA ALA A 336 11.66 -8.24 -30.92
C ALA A 336 11.07 -8.81 -32.21
N THR A 337 11.63 -8.40 -33.34
CA THR A 337 11.33 -8.97 -34.66
C THR A 337 12.42 -9.93 -35.12
N ASP A 338 12.05 -10.98 -35.87
CA ASP A 338 12.98 -11.84 -36.53
C ASP A 338 13.64 -11.08 -37.71
N PRO A 339 14.98 -11.00 -37.78
CA PRO A 339 15.67 -10.25 -38.84
C PRO A 339 15.55 -10.86 -40.24
N GLU A 340 15.06 -12.11 -40.38
CA GLU A 340 14.93 -12.78 -41.68
C GLU A 340 13.60 -12.46 -42.36
N ASP A 341 12.51 -12.36 -41.61
CA ASP A 341 11.16 -12.20 -42.16
C ASP A 341 10.33 -11.07 -41.51
N ASP A 342 10.93 -10.31 -40.61
CA ASP A 342 10.31 -9.16 -39.93
C ASP A 342 9.06 -9.52 -39.08
N THR A 343 8.92 -10.80 -38.73
CA THR A 343 7.82 -11.27 -37.87
C THR A 343 8.16 -11.10 -36.38
N GLY A 344 7.15 -10.88 -35.54
CA GLY A 344 7.34 -10.78 -34.10
C GLY A 344 7.80 -12.11 -33.48
N VAL A 345 8.83 -12.04 -32.62
CA VAL A 345 9.38 -13.23 -31.96
C VAL A 345 8.52 -13.56 -30.71
N TYR A 346 7.40 -14.23 -30.97
CA TYR A 346 6.52 -14.71 -29.91
C TYR A 346 5.85 -16.04 -30.28
N THR A 347 5.33 -16.75 -29.29
CA THR A 347 4.55 -17.98 -29.48
C THR A 347 3.26 -17.91 -28.69
N VAL A 348 2.17 -18.47 -29.25
CA VAL A 348 0.88 -18.61 -28.58
C VAL A 348 0.41 -20.05 -28.73
N VAL A 349 0.10 -20.70 -27.62
CA VAL A 349 -0.47 -22.05 -27.59
C VAL A 349 -1.94 -21.95 -27.22
N ILE A 350 -2.79 -22.23 -28.20
CA ILE A 350 -4.26 -22.22 -28.01
C ILE A 350 -4.70 -23.59 -27.53
N PRO A 351 -5.37 -23.71 -26.37
CA PRO A 351 -5.90 -25.00 -25.92
C PRO A 351 -7.07 -25.45 -26.80
N LYS A 352 -7.28 -26.77 -26.85
CA LYS A 352 -8.46 -27.37 -27.51
C LYS A 352 -9.55 -27.62 -26.50
N ARG A 353 -10.79 -27.73 -27.00
CA ARG A 353 -11.93 -28.14 -26.17
C ARG A 353 -11.69 -29.47 -25.44
N ALA A 354 -10.93 -30.39 -26.03
CA ALA A 354 -10.57 -31.67 -25.45
C ALA A 354 -9.59 -31.56 -24.28
N ASP A 355 -8.86 -30.47 -24.14
CA ASP A 355 -7.89 -30.25 -23.06
C ASP A 355 -8.58 -29.75 -21.78
N ALA A 356 -9.87 -29.36 -21.89
CA ALA A 356 -10.62 -28.85 -20.75
C ALA A 356 -11.09 -29.98 -19.83
N THR A 357 -10.94 -29.78 -18.53
CA THR A 357 -11.51 -30.67 -17.52
C THR A 357 -13.05 -30.54 -17.46
N ASP A 358 -13.72 -31.55 -16.91
CA ASP A 358 -15.18 -31.50 -16.70
C ASP A 358 -15.60 -30.37 -15.76
N GLU A 359 -14.73 -29.98 -14.83
CA GLU A 359 -14.96 -28.88 -13.91
C GLU A 359 -14.86 -27.52 -14.63
N GLN A 360 -13.82 -27.31 -15.42
CA GLN A 360 -13.66 -26.13 -16.27
C GLN A 360 -14.85 -25.96 -17.23
N ALA A 361 -15.27 -27.05 -17.85
CA ALA A 361 -16.42 -27.04 -18.77
C ALA A 361 -17.73 -26.67 -18.04
N ARG A 362 -17.97 -27.20 -16.83
CA ARG A 362 -19.15 -26.86 -16.00
C ARG A 362 -19.13 -25.40 -15.56
N ASN A 363 -17.96 -24.89 -15.20
CA ASN A 363 -17.76 -23.50 -14.77
C ASN A 363 -17.63 -22.53 -15.93
N ARG A 364 -17.71 -23.02 -17.19
CA ARG A 364 -17.52 -22.23 -18.42
C ARG A 364 -16.16 -21.53 -18.45
N GLN A 365 -15.16 -22.12 -17.81
CA GLN A 365 -13.79 -21.65 -17.78
C GLN A 365 -12.99 -22.30 -18.91
N MET A 366 -12.44 -21.51 -19.80
CA MET A 366 -11.53 -21.96 -20.85
C MET A 366 -10.19 -22.39 -20.21
N PRO A 367 -9.53 -23.47 -20.69
CA PRO A 367 -8.16 -23.76 -20.32
C PRO A 367 -7.22 -22.61 -20.72
N ASP A 368 -6.08 -22.50 -20.04
CA ASP A 368 -5.17 -21.36 -20.20
C ASP A 368 -4.57 -21.27 -21.61
N ILE A 369 -4.62 -20.07 -22.18
CA ILE A 369 -3.80 -19.73 -23.35
C ILE A 369 -2.40 -19.44 -22.82
N LYS A 370 -1.41 -20.17 -23.34
CA LYS A 370 -0.01 -19.94 -22.99
C LYS A 370 0.66 -19.13 -24.09
N TRP A 371 1.40 -18.12 -23.70
CA TRP A 371 2.19 -17.32 -24.64
C TRP A 371 3.58 -17.04 -24.08
N SER A 372 4.52 -16.76 -24.95
CA SER A 372 5.85 -16.27 -24.62
C SER A 372 6.33 -15.33 -25.74
N ALA A 373 7.09 -14.32 -25.38
CA ALA A 373 7.66 -13.35 -26.32
C ALA A 373 9.08 -13.00 -25.91
N GLN A 374 9.89 -12.58 -26.88
CA GLN A 374 11.21 -12.02 -26.66
C GLN A 374 11.10 -10.50 -26.69
N LEU A 375 11.54 -9.83 -25.62
CA LEU A 375 11.62 -8.37 -25.58
C LEU A 375 12.73 -7.88 -26.51
N GLU A 376 12.54 -6.73 -27.17
CA GLU A 376 13.54 -6.15 -28.06
C GLU A 376 14.75 -5.61 -27.27
N GLY A 377 14.48 -4.94 -26.15
CA GLY A 377 15.48 -4.38 -25.25
C GLY A 377 16.30 -3.25 -25.87
N ALA A 378 17.23 -2.71 -25.08
CA ALA A 378 18.10 -1.61 -25.51
C ALA A 378 19.58 -1.92 -25.27
N VAL A 379 20.47 -1.37 -26.12
CA VAL A 379 21.92 -1.48 -25.94
C VAL A 379 22.38 -0.46 -24.91
N HIS A 380 22.85 -0.93 -23.76
CA HIS A 380 23.35 -0.10 -22.66
C HIS A 380 24.87 -0.01 -22.57
N SER A 381 25.59 -0.93 -23.20
CA SER A 381 27.06 -0.93 -23.22
C SER A 381 27.59 -1.57 -24.48
N VAL A 382 28.79 -1.13 -24.91
CA VAL A 382 29.51 -1.71 -26.04
C VAL A 382 30.99 -1.82 -25.68
N LYS A 383 31.61 -2.94 -26.08
CA LYS A 383 33.04 -3.13 -25.99
C LYS A 383 33.63 -3.12 -27.39
N VAL A 384 34.49 -2.13 -27.67
CA VAL A 384 35.17 -1.99 -28.96
C VAL A 384 36.62 -2.41 -28.80
N ASN A 385 37.05 -3.37 -29.62
CA ASN A 385 38.44 -3.81 -29.71
C ASN A 385 39.03 -3.36 -31.02
N GLY A 386 40.13 -2.62 -31.00
CA GLY A 386 40.84 -2.15 -32.19
C GLY A 386 42.34 -2.44 -32.10
N THR A 387 42.96 -2.70 -33.23
CA THR A 387 44.42 -2.86 -33.33
C THR A 387 44.97 -1.79 -34.28
N LEU A 388 45.85 -0.95 -33.74
CA LEU A 388 46.60 0.01 -34.53
C LEU A 388 47.92 -0.63 -34.98
N ARG A 389 48.24 -0.56 -36.26
CA ARG A 389 49.49 -1.01 -36.83
C ARG A 389 50.18 0.14 -37.53
N VAL A 390 51.49 0.22 -37.42
CA VAL A 390 52.32 1.24 -38.11
C VAL A 390 52.48 0.93 -39.61
N THR A 391 52.36 -0.36 -39.98
CA THR A 391 52.36 -0.81 -41.37
C THR A 391 51.14 -1.68 -41.62
N LEU A 392 50.44 -1.43 -42.73
CA LEU A 392 49.22 -2.20 -43.12
C LEU A 392 49.57 -3.54 -43.81
N ASN A 393 50.82 -3.76 -44.18
CA ASN A 393 51.30 -4.97 -44.86
C ASN A 393 52.35 -5.66 -43.97
N GLY A 394 51.97 -6.75 -43.35
CA GLY A 394 52.83 -7.69 -42.68
C GLY A 394 52.23 -9.07 -42.75
#